data_d6d1f56c70b3faab69d30e9a4c5003a0
#
_entry.id   d6d1f56c70b3faab69d30e9a4c5003a0
#
_cell.length_a   1.000
_cell.length_b   1.000
_cell.length_c   1.000
_cell.angle_alpha   90.00
_cell.angle_beta   90.00
_cell.angle_gamma   90.00
#
_symmetry.space_group_name_H-M   'P 1'
#
loop_
_entity.id
_entity.type
_entity.pdbx_description
1 polymer ?
#
loop_
_entity_poly.entity_id
_entity_poly.type
_entity_poly.pdbx_seq_one_letter_code
_entity_poly.pdbx_strand_id
1 'polypeptide(L)'
;MSVPAHKLMIACAVTSCVALTVSQVSASEQYITSNDLKVSQGRELWLQNCEPCHGYGIADAPIPMHPKEWSFRLYKGRQVLYEHAINGYMGPDYSMMPARGGNDELNDEEVKLAVDYMIFLASYYINKLDLTTR
;
A
#
# COMPACT_ATOMS: atom_id res chain seq x y z
N MET A 1 -37.98 -47.93 -54.92
CA MET A 1 -38.55 -47.22 -53.77
C MET A 1 -37.42 -46.46 -53.11
N SER A 2 -37.30 -45.15 -53.42
CA SER A 2 -36.20 -44.28 -52.95
C SER A 2 -36.64 -43.49 -51.72
N VAL A 3 -35.87 -43.53 -50.65
CA VAL A 3 -36.07 -42.77 -49.46
C VAL A 3 -35.20 -41.50 -49.54
N PRO A 4 -35.72 -40.30 -49.39
CA PRO A 4 -34.91 -39.07 -49.43
C PRO A 4 -34.18 -38.81 -48.09
N ALA A 5 -32.90 -38.51 -48.23
CA ALA A 5 -32.02 -38.11 -47.11
C ALA A 5 -32.39 -36.68 -46.65
N HIS A 6 -32.82 -36.53 -45.39
CA HIS A 6 -32.98 -35.23 -44.71
C HIS A 6 -31.60 -34.71 -44.24
N LYS A 7 -31.15 -33.63 -44.83
CA LYS A 7 -30.03 -32.85 -44.33
C LYS A 7 -30.42 -32.11 -43.06
N LEU A 8 -29.87 -32.58 -41.94
CA LEU A 8 -29.97 -31.88 -40.67
C LEU A 8 -28.92 -30.75 -40.63
N MET A 9 -29.36 -29.50 -40.79
CA MET A 9 -28.49 -28.33 -40.57
C MET A 9 -28.36 -28.07 -39.08
N ILE A 10 -27.17 -28.34 -38.55
CA ILE A 10 -26.81 -27.95 -37.20
C ILE A 10 -26.38 -26.48 -37.24
N ALA A 11 -27.23 -25.58 -36.74
CA ALA A 11 -26.89 -24.18 -36.52
C ALA A 11 -25.94 -24.07 -35.33
N CYS A 12 -24.67 -23.77 -35.61
CA CYS A 12 -23.68 -23.48 -34.57
C CYS A 12 -23.94 -22.06 -34.03
N ALA A 13 -24.60 -21.95 -32.87
CA ALA A 13 -24.79 -20.70 -32.16
C ALA A 13 -23.44 -20.29 -31.58
N VAL A 14 -22.80 -19.26 -32.15
CA VAL A 14 -21.58 -18.63 -31.63
C VAL A 14 -21.97 -17.77 -30.41
N THR A 15 -21.91 -18.36 -29.23
CA THR A 15 -22.07 -17.62 -27.97
C THR A 15 -20.84 -16.73 -27.77
N SER A 16 -21.02 -15.44 -28.08
CA SER A 16 -19.98 -14.41 -27.86
C SER A 16 -19.77 -14.23 -26.36
N CYS A 17 -18.73 -14.84 -25.83
CA CYS A 17 -18.31 -14.66 -24.44
C CYS A 17 -17.63 -13.29 -24.32
N VAL A 18 -18.38 -12.27 -23.89
CA VAL A 18 -17.82 -10.97 -23.53
C VAL A 18 -17.00 -11.15 -22.27
N ALA A 19 -15.67 -11.25 -22.43
CA ALA A 19 -14.76 -11.24 -21.31
C ALA A 19 -14.77 -9.85 -20.67
N LEU A 20 -15.41 -9.73 -19.51
CA LEU A 20 -15.29 -8.56 -18.64
C LEU A 20 -13.86 -8.52 -18.11
N THR A 21 -13.02 -7.70 -18.73
CA THR A 21 -11.70 -7.40 -18.19
C THR A 21 -11.88 -6.52 -16.95
N VAL A 22 -11.88 -7.13 -15.78
CA VAL A 22 -11.76 -6.40 -14.52
C VAL A 22 -10.35 -5.84 -14.47
N SER A 23 -10.19 -4.53 -14.72
CA SER A 23 -8.95 -3.83 -14.45
C SER A 23 -8.65 -3.94 -12.97
N GLN A 24 -7.69 -4.77 -12.61
CA GLN A 24 -7.18 -4.81 -11.25
C GLN A 24 -6.33 -3.55 -11.05
N VAL A 25 -6.89 -2.57 -10.34
CA VAL A 25 -6.10 -1.43 -9.84
C VAL A 25 -5.05 -2.01 -8.91
N SER A 26 -3.79 -1.87 -9.30
CA SER A 26 -2.66 -2.31 -8.47
C SER A 26 -2.68 -1.52 -7.15
N ALA A 27 -2.40 -2.18 -6.02
CA ALA A 27 -2.25 -1.50 -4.72
C ALA A 27 -1.24 -0.34 -4.80
N SER A 28 -0.28 -0.43 -5.72
CA SER A 28 0.71 0.62 -5.96
C SER A 28 0.13 1.95 -6.48
N GLU A 29 -1.05 1.96 -7.12
CA GLU A 29 -1.70 3.18 -7.59
C GLU A 29 -2.48 3.92 -6.48
N GLN A 30 -2.70 3.27 -5.35
CA GLN A 30 -3.46 3.83 -4.23
C GLN A 30 -2.71 4.94 -3.50
N TYR A 31 -1.37 4.97 -3.55
CA TYR A 31 -0.54 5.88 -2.77
C TYR A 31 0.15 6.92 -3.64
N ILE A 32 0.24 8.16 -3.12
CA ILE A 32 0.87 9.28 -3.84
C ILE A 32 2.32 8.98 -4.21
N THR A 33 2.72 9.48 -5.36
CA THR A 33 4.08 9.36 -5.89
C THR A 33 4.83 10.70 -5.79
N SER A 34 6.15 10.65 -5.94
CA SER A 34 7.02 11.82 -5.98
C SER A 34 8.05 11.69 -7.09
N ASN A 35 8.49 12.82 -7.62
CA ASN A 35 9.62 12.88 -8.56
C ASN A 35 10.99 12.85 -7.84
N ASP A 36 11.01 12.96 -6.52
CA ASP A 36 12.22 12.76 -5.71
C ASP A 36 12.60 11.27 -5.70
N LEU A 37 13.82 10.98 -6.13
CA LEU A 37 14.31 9.60 -6.25
C LEU A 37 14.35 8.87 -4.91
N LYS A 38 14.70 9.55 -3.81
CA LYS A 38 14.73 8.93 -2.48
C LYS A 38 13.32 8.60 -1.99
N VAL A 39 12.37 9.51 -2.21
CA VAL A 39 10.95 9.27 -1.87
C VAL A 39 10.39 8.11 -2.70
N SER A 40 10.75 8.04 -3.99
CA SER A 40 10.33 6.94 -4.86
C SER A 40 10.93 5.60 -4.44
N GLN A 41 12.21 5.55 -4.10
CA GLN A 41 12.87 4.36 -3.56
C GLN A 41 12.25 3.95 -2.22
N GLY A 42 12.01 4.90 -1.32
CA GLY A 42 11.34 4.67 -0.05
C GLY A 42 9.93 4.13 -0.22
N ARG A 43 9.20 4.59 -1.25
CA ARG A 43 7.89 4.07 -1.60
C ARG A 43 7.92 2.58 -1.96
N GLU A 44 8.86 2.15 -2.79
CA GLU A 44 8.98 0.74 -3.18
C GLU A 44 9.31 -0.15 -1.98
N LEU A 45 10.24 0.29 -1.12
CA LEU A 45 10.58 -0.41 0.13
C LEU A 45 9.39 -0.48 1.08
N TRP A 46 8.65 0.62 1.22
CA TRP A 46 7.47 0.69 2.07
C TRP A 46 6.36 -0.25 1.57
N LEU A 47 6.06 -0.25 0.28
CA LEU A 47 5.03 -1.13 -0.31
C LEU A 47 5.31 -2.61 -0.05
N GLN A 48 6.58 -3.01 -0.10
CA GLN A 48 6.97 -4.40 0.06
C GLN A 48 7.02 -4.87 1.51
N ASN A 49 7.35 -3.96 2.46
CA ASN A 49 7.73 -4.37 3.82
C ASN A 49 6.85 -3.75 4.93
N CYS A 50 6.24 -2.60 4.69
CA CYS A 50 5.58 -1.82 5.72
C CYS A 50 4.06 -1.68 5.47
N GLU A 51 3.67 -1.54 4.22
CA GLU A 51 2.28 -1.35 3.78
C GLU A 51 1.33 -2.45 4.27
N PRO A 52 1.71 -3.75 4.31
CA PRO A 52 0.81 -4.78 4.79
C PRO A 52 0.23 -4.52 6.18
N CYS A 53 0.98 -3.82 7.04
CA CYS A 53 0.48 -3.39 8.35
C CYS A 53 0.03 -1.93 8.33
N HIS A 54 0.90 -1.01 7.90
CA HIS A 54 0.66 0.43 7.99
C HIS A 54 -0.29 1.00 6.91
N GLY A 55 -0.57 0.26 5.87
CA GLY A 55 -1.60 0.62 4.89
C GLY A 55 -3.01 0.35 5.40
N TYR A 56 -3.17 -0.63 6.29
CA TYR A 56 -4.48 -1.17 6.71
C TYR A 56 -4.72 -1.13 8.23
N GLY A 57 -3.76 -0.68 9.03
CA GLY A 57 -3.90 -0.60 10.50
C GLY A 57 -3.85 -1.96 11.19
N ILE A 58 -3.19 -2.95 10.62
CA ILE A 58 -3.06 -4.28 11.22
C ILE A 58 -2.29 -4.18 12.53
N ALA A 59 -2.79 -4.83 13.59
CA ALA A 59 -2.21 -4.82 14.92
C ALA A 59 -1.96 -3.39 15.47
N ASP A 60 -2.90 -2.49 15.22
CA ASP A 60 -2.85 -1.07 15.61
C ASP A 60 -1.67 -0.28 15.00
N ALA A 61 -1.14 -0.76 13.87
CA ALA A 61 -0.12 -0.02 13.13
C ALA A 61 -0.66 1.33 12.65
N PRO A 62 0.00 2.46 12.94
CA PRO A 62 -0.51 3.78 12.57
C PRO A 62 -0.49 3.97 11.07
N ILE A 63 -1.63 4.35 10.50
CA ILE A 63 -1.84 4.56 9.07
C ILE A 63 -1.36 5.96 8.67
N PRO A 64 -0.37 6.12 7.76
CA PRO A 64 0.16 7.43 7.37
C PRO A 64 -0.89 8.39 6.80
N MET A 65 -1.94 7.87 6.17
CA MET A 65 -3.04 8.66 5.62
C MET A 65 -4.04 9.16 6.67
N HIS A 66 -3.83 8.86 7.96
CA HIS A 66 -4.66 9.33 9.07
C HIS A 66 -3.97 10.47 9.84
N PRO A 67 -4.29 11.76 9.56
CA PRO A 67 -3.62 12.91 10.17
C PRO A 67 -3.59 12.90 11.69
N LYS A 68 -4.69 12.47 12.34
CA LYS A 68 -4.80 12.41 13.79
C LYS A 68 -3.79 11.43 14.43
N GLU A 69 -3.46 10.37 13.74
CA GLU A 69 -2.49 9.38 14.21
C GLU A 69 -1.05 9.82 14.01
N TRP A 70 -0.79 10.70 13.03
CA TRP A 70 0.55 11.05 12.62
C TRP A 70 1.05 12.41 13.07
N SER A 71 0.18 13.39 13.32
CA SER A 71 0.62 14.73 13.75
C SER A 71 1.53 14.69 14.98
N PHE A 72 1.17 13.95 16.04
CA PHE A 72 2.02 13.81 17.21
C PHE A 72 3.25 12.90 17.00
N ARG A 73 3.20 11.97 16.03
CA ARG A 73 4.36 11.13 15.67
C ARG A 73 5.43 11.94 14.95
N LEU A 74 5.03 12.78 14.00
CA LEU A 74 5.96 13.68 13.31
C LEU A 74 6.64 14.65 14.28
N TYR A 75 5.95 15.06 15.36
CA TYR A 75 6.52 15.93 16.38
C TYR A 75 7.67 15.27 17.17
N LYS A 76 7.72 13.94 17.26
CA LYS A 76 8.84 13.23 17.89
C LYS A 76 10.16 13.39 17.12
N GLY A 77 10.08 13.77 15.87
CA GLY A 77 11.24 13.92 14.99
C GLY A 77 11.61 12.63 14.26
N ARG A 78 12.23 12.83 13.12
CA ARG A 78 12.58 11.77 12.15
C ARG A 78 13.48 10.69 12.77
N GLN A 79 14.47 11.08 13.57
CA GLN A 79 15.41 10.14 14.18
C GLN A 79 14.72 9.10 15.08
N VAL A 80 13.77 9.54 15.89
CA VAL A 80 13.00 8.63 16.77
C VAL A 80 12.17 7.64 15.94
N LEU A 81 11.62 8.09 14.82
CA LEU A 81 10.85 7.21 13.91
C LEU A 81 11.74 6.17 13.24
N TYR A 82 12.97 6.54 12.87
CA TYR A 82 13.97 5.60 12.36
C TYR A 82 14.35 4.54 13.39
N GLU A 83 14.64 4.96 14.63
CA GLU A 83 15.00 4.05 15.72
C GLU A 83 13.92 3.03 16.01
N HIS A 84 12.64 3.47 16.03
CA HIS A 84 11.51 2.57 16.21
C HIS A 84 11.40 1.55 15.07
N ALA A 85 11.60 1.97 13.82
CA ALA A 85 11.48 1.08 12.68
C ALA A 85 12.66 0.10 12.58
N ILE A 86 13.89 0.55 12.89
CA ILE A 86 15.09 -0.28 12.84
C ILE A 86 15.11 -1.32 13.97
N ASN A 87 14.79 -0.89 15.21
CA ASN A 87 14.93 -1.71 16.39
C ASN A 87 13.63 -2.41 16.82
N GLY A 88 12.51 -2.07 16.17
CA GLY A 88 11.19 -2.45 16.63
C GLY A 88 10.67 -1.50 17.72
N TYR A 89 9.38 -1.57 17.98
CA TYR A 89 8.74 -0.68 18.95
C TYR A 89 7.57 -1.37 19.65
N MET A 90 7.55 -1.30 20.98
CA MET A 90 6.39 -1.70 21.77
C MET A 90 5.51 -0.47 22.00
N GLY A 91 4.33 -0.50 21.39
CA GLY A 91 3.33 0.55 21.53
C GLY A 91 2.42 0.37 22.75
N PRO A 92 1.43 1.27 22.90
CA PRO A 92 0.37 1.09 23.89
C PRO A 92 -0.35 -0.25 23.69
N ASP A 93 -0.98 -0.74 24.76
CA ASP A 93 -1.82 -1.94 24.73
C ASP A 93 -1.11 -3.19 24.17
N TYR A 94 0.21 -3.25 24.37
CA TYR A 94 1.09 -4.33 23.88
C TYR A 94 1.12 -4.49 22.35
N SER A 95 0.68 -3.48 21.60
CA SER A 95 0.90 -3.47 20.15
C SER A 95 2.41 -3.48 19.86
N MET A 96 2.85 -4.37 18.97
CA MET A 96 4.27 -4.55 18.69
C MET A 96 4.57 -4.37 17.21
N MET A 97 5.47 -3.44 16.92
CA MET A 97 6.11 -3.33 15.61
C MET A 97 7.42 -4.13 15.64
N PRO A 98 7.57 -5.16 14.80
CA PRO A 98 8.83 -5.89 14.72
C PRO A 98 9.93 -5.00 14.13
N ALA A 99 11.18 -5.26 14.49
CA ALA A 99 12.34 -4.62 13.89
C ALA A 99 12.29 -4.78 12.36
N ARG A 100 12.62 -3.71 11.62
CA ARG A 100 12.66 -3.70 10.14
C ARG A 100 11.36 -4.17 9.46
N GLY A 101 10.22 -4.03 10.14
CA GLY A 101 8.94 -4.57 9.63
C GLY A 101 8.88 -6.10 9.57
N GLY A 102 9.81 -6.79 10.25
CA GLY A 102 9.94 -8.26 10.23
C GLY A 102 10.82 -8.78 9.09
N ASN A 103 11.47 -7.92 8.34
CA ASN A 103 12.41 -8.31 7.27
C ASN A 103 13.86 -7.98 7.66
N ASP A 104 14.57 -8.97 8.20
CA ASP A 104 15.96 -8.83 8.66
C ASP A 104 16.96 -8.61 7.52
N GLU A 105 16.58 -8.78 6.26
CA GLU A 105 17.42 -8.50 5.09
C GLU A 105 17.57 -7.01 4.79
N LEU A 106 16.64 -6.17 5.29
CA LEU A 106 16.74 -4.73 5.11
C LEU A 106 17.88 -4.14 5.93
N ASN A 107 18.73 -3.33 5.31
CA ASN A 107 19.70 -2.52 6.01
C ASN A 107 19.07 -1.23 6.59
N ASP A 108 19.80 -0.54 7.46
CA ASP A 108 19.28 0.66 8.15
C ASP A 108 18.89 1.78 7.19
N GLU A 109 19.61 1.96 6.08
CA GLU A 109 19.32 3.01 5.10
C GLU A 109 18.04 2.71 4.33
N GLU A 110 17.79 1.46 3.99
CA GLU A 110 16.54 1.03 3.35
C GLU A 110 15.34 1.24 4.26
N VAL A 111 15.48 0.89 5.55
CA VAL A 111 14.43 1.16 6.54
C VAL A 111 14.17 2.66 6.67
N LYS A 112 15.22 3.49 6.72
CA LYS A 112 15.08 4.96 6.78
C LYS A 112 14.36 5.52 5.54
N LEU A 113 14.68 5.03 4.35
CA LEU A 113 13.98 5.43 3.12
C LEU A 113 12.49 5.10 3.18
N ALA A 114 12.12 3.91 3.67
CA ALA A 114 10.72 3.52 3.84
C ALA A 114 9.99 4.42 4.85
N VAL A 115 10.65 4.75 5.98
CA VAL A 115 10.12 5.70 6.98
C VAL A 115 10.00 7.10 6.41
N ASP A 116 10.94 7.56 5.59
CA ASP A 116 10.87 8.86 4.90
C ASP A 116 9.66 8.95 3.99
N TYR A 117 9.34 7.87 3.30
CA TYR A 117 8.11 7.81 2.51
C TYR A 117 6.86 7.87 3.40
N MET A 118 6.83 7.19 4.54
CA MET A 118 5.71 7.31 5.49
C MET A 118 5.54 8.74 6.02
N ILE A 119 6.65 9.42 6.32
CA ILE A 119 6.65 10.83 6.73
C ILE A 119 6.10 11.73 5.60
N PHE A 120 6.51 11.46 4.36
CA PHE A 120 6.00 12.16 3.18
C PHE A 120 4.48 11.99 3.03
N LEU A 121 3.97 10.75 3.10
CA LEU A 121 2.53 10.47 3.08
C LEU A 121 1.78 11.21 4.19
N ALA A 122 2.24 11.06 5.43
CA ALA A 122 1.59 11.67 6.58
C ALA A 122 1.55 13.21 6.48
N SER A 123 2.65 13.81 6.06
CA SER A 123 2.75 15.27 5.86
C SER A 123 1.78 15.75 4.77
N TYR A 124 1.67 15.02 3.67
CA TYR A 124 0.72 15.34 2.61
C TYR A 124 -0.72 15.34 3.11
N TYR A 125 -1.15 14.30 3.84
CA TYR A 125 -2.52 14.19 4.31
C TYR A 125 -2.85 15.17 5.45
N ILE A 126 -1.89 15.51 6.30
CA ILE A 126 -2.05 16.57 7.31
C ILE A 126 -2.27 17.91 6.62
N ASN A 127 -1.43 18.29 5.66
CA ASN A 127 -1.57 19.54 4.91
C ASN A 127 -2.88 19.61 4.12
N LYS A 128 -3.31 18.49 3.54
CA LYS A 128 -4.59 18.41 2.83
C LYS A 128 -5.78 18.65 3.76
N LEU A 129 -5.73 18.12 4.98
CA LEU A 129 -6.77 18.36 5.98
C LEU A 129 -6.86 19.85 6.35
N ASP A 130 -5.72 20.50 6.61
CA ASP A 130 -5.67 21.94 6.97
C ASP A 130 -6.24 22.85 5.88
N LEU A 131 -6.03 22.49 4.61
CA LEU A 131 -6.58 23.23 3.48
C LEU A 131 -8.10 23.10 3.33
N THR A 132 -8.68 21.99 3.80
CA THR A 132 -10.12 21.73 3.69
C THR A 132 -10.92 22.28 4.88
N THR A 133 -10.25 22.68 5.96
CA THR A 133 -10.87 23.20 7.21
C THR A 133 -10.78 24.73 7.34
N ARG A 134 -10.18 25.42 6.37
CA ARG A 134 -10.09 26.90 6.30
C ARG A 134 -11.14 27.46 5.35
#